data_a664e0b1fd89462e865b0b90b00ef5d6
#
_entry.id   a664e0b1fd89462e865b0b90b00ef5d6
#
_cell.length_a   1.000
_cell.length_b   1.000
_cell.length_c   1.000
_cell.angle_alpha   90.00
_cell.angle_beta   90.00
_cell.angle_gamma   90.00
#
_symmetry.space_group_name_H-M   'P 1'
#
loop_
_entity.id
_entity.type
_entity.pdbx_description
1 polymer ?
#
loop_
_entity_poly.entity_id
_entity_poly.type
_entity_poly.pdbx_seq_one_letter_code
_entity_poly.pdbx_strand_id
1 'polypeptide(L)'
;MRYLKPHFYDKFVCTAGDCPDTCCAGWQIMIDEDSLEKYKSVQGEFGKRLHNSINWEEECFCQNDRRCAFLNDGNLCDLYKALGPDALCDTCRLYPRHTEEFEGLRELSLSLSCPEAAKIILSCKEPVRFLEEETDEEDDFDEFDFMMFSRLEDTRDVLFSVLQDRNLPLTIRMAACEQLAERYQICMEEGREFEIDDLLQECERHHREGTLREFISESLSEKGVDAASFHQWEWQKEELQVLYGLERLRPEWDQVLDGAERWLYQGSKEEYFKICEEFHRMYGALSSHKEEWENLGEQLLMFFVYTYFCGAVYDDMVCSKLELALFSVRWIQEFLIVRWMENGKKLSMQDVEELSWRYAREIEHSDDNLNALEDWLFGMYAPEGCMLEDE
;
A
#
# COMPACT_ATOMS: atom_id res chain seq x y z
N MET A 1 -3.22 6.96 25.39
CA MET A 1 -3.24 6.55 23.96
C MET A 1 -2.11 7.27 23.22
N ARG A 2 -1.27 6.55 22.48
CA ARG A 2 -0.28 7.11 21.56
C ARG A 2 -0.91 7.27 20.17
N TYR A 3 -0.62 8.38 19.50
CA TYR A 3 -0.98 8.61 18.10
C TYR A 3 0.29 8.81 17.30
N LEU A 4 0.46 8.09 16.20
CA LEU A 4 1.60 8.21 15.31
C LEU A 4 1.13 8.59 13.90
N LYS A 5 1.76 9.59 13.27
CA LYS A 5 1.39 10.03 11.92
C LYS A 5 2.60 10.50 11.12
N PRO A 6 2.61 10.32 9.78
CA PRO A 6 3.65 10.92 8.93
C PRO A 6 3.60 12.46 9.00
N HIS A 7 4.75 13.11 8.95
CA HIS A 7 4.89 14.56 9.08
C HIS A 7 4.13 15.38 8.02
N PHE A 8 3.67 14.74 6.96
CA PHE A 8 2.87 15.37 5.91
C PHE A 8 1.36 15.14 6.06
N TYR A 9 0.92 14.35 7.02
CA TYR A 9 -0.48 13.95 7.22
C TYR A 9 -1.45 15.14 7.24
N ASP A 10 -1.10 16.19 7.99
CA ASP A 10 -1.95 17.37 8.16
C ASP A 10 -1.97 18.28 6.92
N LYS A 11 -1.18 18.01 5.87
CA LYS A 11 -1.20 18.76 4.61
C LYS A 11 -2.38 18.41 3.72
N PHE A 12 -3.08 17.29 4.01
CA PHE A 12 -4.18 16.87 3.17
C PHE A 12 -5.40 17.79 3.26
N VAL A 13 -5.84 18.24 2.09
CA VAL A 13 -7.08 18.99 1.89
C VAL A 13 -7.81 18.43 0.67
N CYS A 14 -9.04 17.94 0.87
CA CYS A 14 -9.84 17.40 -0.22
C CYS A 14 -10.14 18.44 -1.31
N THR A 15 -9.86 18.09 -2.59
CA THR A 15 -10.11 18.95 -3.76
C THR A 15 -11.56 18.93 -4.24
N ALA A 16 -12.41 18.11 -3.63
CA ALA A 16 -13.85 18.03 -3.89
C ALA A 16 -14.18 17.87 -5.39
N GLY A 17 -14.91 18.83 -5.98
CA GLY A 17 -15.32 18.79 -7.39
C GLY A 17 -14.16 18.86 -8.40
N ASP A 18 -12.98 19.29 -8.00
CA ASP A 18 -11.78 19.36 -8.85
C ASP A 18 -10.96 18.06 -8.81
N CYS A 19 -11.41 17.06 -8.03
CA CYS A 19 -10.75 15.77 -7.94
C CYS A 19 -10.83 15.03 -9.30
N PRO A 20 -9.71 14.53 -9.84
CA PRO A 20 -9.69 13.82 -11.12
C PRO A 20 -10.45 12.50 -11.09
N ASP A 21 -10.56 11.88 -9.90
CA ASP A 21 -11.36 10.67 -9.69
C ASP A 21 -11.96 10.64 -8.28
N THR A 22 -13.29 10.65 -8.23
CA THR A 22 -14.02 10.76 -6.97
C THR A 22 -13.95 9.47 -6.13
N CYS A 23 -13.78 9.62 -4.82
CA CYS A 23 -13.91 8.52 -3.85
C CYS A 23 -15.37 8.07 -3.64
N CYS A 24 -16.38 8.80 -4.15
CA CYS A 24 -17.78 8.42 -4.08
C CYS A 24 -18.21 7.42 -5.17
N ALA A 25 -17.26 6.66 -5.72
CA ALA A 25 -17.52 5.68 -6.76
C ALA A 25 -16.54 4.51 -6.72
N GLY A 26 -16.99 3.31 -7.15
CA GLY A 26 -16.16 2.13 -7.39
C GLY A 26 -16.01 1.18 -6.22
N TRP A 27 -16.42 1.54 -5.02
CA TRP A 27 -16.36 0.71 -3.81
C TRP A 27 -17.61 0.92 -2.94
N GLN A 28 -17.89 -0.03 -2.06
CA GLN A 28 -19.02 0.02 -1.15
C GLN A 28 -18.73 1.00 0.00
N ILE A 29 -19.56 2.01 0.17
CA ILE A 29 -19.40 3.04 1.21
C ILE A 29 -20.24 2.65 2.42
N MET A 30 -19.60 2.08 3.42
CA MET A 30 -20.23 1.67 4.68
C MET A 30 -20.63 2.88 5.52
N ILE A 31 -21.69 2.73 6.29
CA ILE A 31 -22.24 3.79 7.15
C ILE A 31 -22.19 3.29 8.58
N ASP A 32 -21.54 4.04 9.45
CA ASP A 32 -21.46 3.75 10.87
C ASP A 32 -22.84 3.84 11.55
N GLU A 33 -22.99 3.14 12.68
CA GLU A 33 -24.26 3.02 13.41
C GLU A 33 -24.84 4.38 13.84
N ASP A 34 -23.98 5.27 14.34
CA ASP A 34 -24.38 6.61 14.77
C ASP A 34 -24.93 7.43 13.59
N SER A 35 -24.32 7.31 12.42
CA SER A 35 -24.79 7.97 11.21
C SER A 35 -26.09 7.36 10.70
N LEU A 36 -26.25 6.03 10.76
CA LEU A 36 -27.52 5.36 10.42
C LEU A 36 -28.66 5.87 11.31
N GLU A 37 -28.44 6.02 12.63
CA GLU A 37 -29.46 6.56 13.54
C GLU A 37 -29.80 8.01 13.22
N LYS A 38 -28.78 8.85 12.93
CA LYS A 38 -29.00 10.23 12.48
C LYS A 38 -29.83 10.25 11.19
N TYR A 39 -29.51 9.41 10.22
CA TYR A 39 -30.20 9.35 8.92
C TYR A 39 -31.68 8.91 9.06
N LYS A 40 -32.00 8.00 9.97
CA LYS A 40 -33.40 7.61 10.30
C LYS A 40 -34.23 8.83 10.76
N SER A 41 -33.60 9.79 11.40
CA SER A 41 -34.28 10.97 11.97
C SER A 41 -34.55 12.08 10.95
N VAL A 42 -33.88 12.10 9.78
CA VAL A 42 -33.98 13.14 8.76
C VAL A 42 -35.37 13.12 8.12
N GLN A 43 -36.05 14.26 8.13
CA GLN A 43 -37.42 14.43 7.63
C GLN A 43 -37.44 15.25 6.33
N GLY A 44 -38.61 15.30 5.70
CA GLY A 44 -38.86 16.08 4.49
C GLY A 44 -38.49 15.36 3.20
N GLU A 45 -38.46 16.07 2.09
CA GLU A 45 -38.21 15.46 0.78
C GLU A 45 -36.77 14.89 0.66
N PHE A 46 -35.77 15.55 1.27
CA PHE A 46 -34.41 15.04 1.30
C PHE A 46 -34.31 13.79 2.18
N GLY A 47 -35.02 13.77 3.32
CA GLY A 47 -35.08 12.57 4.19
C GLY A 47 -35.66 11.35 3.48
N LYS A 48 -36.68 11.53 2.67
CA LYS A 48 -37.23 10.42 1.84
C LYS A 48 -36.21 9.90 0.83
N ARG A 49 -35.46 10.82 0.15
CA ARG A 49 -34.41 10.43 -0.77
C ARG A 49 -33.31 9.68 -0.02
N LEU A 50 -32.90 10.18 1.14
CA LEU A 50 -31.85 9.57 1.98
C LEU A 50 -32.24 8.14 2.36
N HIS A 51 -33.47 7.92 2.89
CA HIS A 51 -33.94 6.61 3.28
C HIS A 51 -34.03 5.62 2.12
N ASN A 52 -34.33 6.08 0.91
CA ASN A 52 -34.41 5.24 -0.28
C ASN A 52 -33.04 5.00 -0.94
N SER A 53 -31.99 5.70 -0.50
CA SER A 53 -30.61 5.62 -1.04
C SER A 53 -29.64 4.93 -0.10
N ILE A 54 -30.16 4.26 0.93
CA ILE A 54 -29.38 3.45 1.87
C ILE A 54 -29.90 2.00 1.77
N ASN A 55 -28.96 1.06 1.64
CA ASN A 55 -29.21 -0.35 1.91
C ASN A 55 -29.08 -0.56 3.41
N TRP A 56 -30.23 -0.66 4.10
CA TRP A 56 -30.30 -0.77 5.56
C TRP A 56 -29.91 -2.15 6.08
N GLU A 57 -29.86 -3.17 5.22
CA GLU A 57 -29.44 -4.53 5.59
C GLU A 57 -27.91 -4.65 5.56
N GLU A 58 -27.28 -4.02 4.57
CA GLU A 58 -25.83 -4.00 4.38
C GLU A 58 -25.18 -2.73 4.96
N GLU A 59 -25.97 -1.83 5.54
CA GLU A 59 -25.51 -0.60 6.19
C GLU A 59 -24.62 0.28 5.31
N CYS A 60 -24.97 0.40 4.03
CA CYS A 60 -24.18 1.13 3.04
C CYS A 60 -25.03 2.04 2.16
N PHE A 61 -24.39 3.02 1.52
CA PHE A 61 -25.06 3.82 0.49
C PHE A 61 -25.32 3.02 -0.78
N CYS A 62 -26.55 3.10 -1.30
CA CYS A 62 -26.88 2.55 -2.62
C CYS A 62 -26.02 3.21 -3.71
N GLN A 63 -25.66 2.42 -4.71
CA GLN A 63 -24.90 2.86 -5.86
C GLN A 63 -25.71 2.65 -7.15
N ASN A 64 -25.57 3.59 -8.09
CA ASN A 64 -26.07 3.48 -9.45
C ASN A 64 -24.87 3.53 -10.40
N ASP A 65 -24.68 2.50 -11.19
CA ASP A 65 -23.49 2.36 -12.06
C ASP A 65 -22.18 2.60 -11.30
N ARG A 66 -22.03 1.96 -10.12
CA ARG A 66 -20.88 2.09 -9.20
C ARG A 66 -20.65 3.51 -8.66
N ARG A 67 -21.62 4.39 -8.74
CA ARG A 67 -21.57 5.76 -8.18
C ARG A 67 -22.55 5.88 -7.03
N CYS A 68 -22.10 6.49 -5.92
CA CYS A 68 -22.95 6.77 -4.77
C CYS A 68 -24.21 7.55 -5.19
N ALA A 69 -25.37 7.17 -4.67
CA ALA A 69 -26.66 7.79 -4.97
C ALA A 69 -26.71 9.31 -4.64
N PHE A 70 -25.76 9.80 -3.85
CA PHE A 70 -25.62 11.22 -3.52
C PHE A 70 -24.57 11.95 -4.34
N LEU A 71 -23.83 11.28 -5.21
CA LEU A 71 -22.87 11.92 -6.11
C LEU A 71 -23.61 12.52 -7.30
N ASN A 72 -23.65 13.85 -7.41
CA ASN A 72 -24.31 14.55 -8.51
C ASN A 72 -23.43 14.65 -9.76
N ASP A 73 -24.00 15.20 -10.86
CA ASP A 73 -23.30 15.37 -12.13
C ASP A 73 -22.09 16.33 -12.07
N GLY A 74 -22.03 17.17 -11.05
CA GLY A 74 -20.88 18.06 -10.79
C GLY A 74 -19.81 17.43 -9.89
N ASN A 75 -19.83 16.10 -9.68
CA ASN A 75 -18.95 15.36 -8.77
C ASN A 75 -18.95 15.90 -7.33
N LEU A 76 -20.07 16.45 -6.88
CA LEU A 76 -20.25 16.94 -5.51
C LEU A 76 -21.30 16.09 -4.78
N CYS A 77 -21.13 15.95 -3.47
CA CYS A 77 -22.05 15.19 -2.62
C CYS A 77 -23.31 16.00 -2.28
N ASP A 78 -24.47 15.52 -2.69
CA ASP A 78 -25.76 16.16 -2.37
C ASP A 78 -26.10 16.04 -0.88
N LEU A 79 -25.66 14.98 -0.18
CA LEU A 79 -25.82 14.85 1.27
C LEU A 79 -25.07 15.98 1.99
N TYR A 80 -23.80 16.19 1.63
CA TYR A 80 -23.02 17.31 2.14
C TYR A 80 -23.66 18.67 1.86
N LYS A 81 -24.17 18.89 0.64
CA LYS A 81 -24.82 20.14 0.24
C LYS A 81 -26.13 20.40 0.99
N ALA A 82 -26.88 19.37 1.29
CA ALA A 82 -28.19 19.49 1.91
C ALA A 82 -28.12 19.61 3.45
N LEU A 83 -27.22 18.87 4.07
CA LEU A 83 -27.18 18.71 5.54
C LEU A 83 -25.87 19.21 6.18
N GLY A 84 -24.87 19.54 5.37
CA GLY A 84 -23.56 20.01 5.85
C GLY A 84 -22.55 18.89 6.14
N PRO A 85 -21.32 19.26 6.55
CA PRO A 85 -20.23 18.32 6.79
C PRO A 85 -20.50 17.34 7.93
N ASP A 86 -21.23 17.76 8.97
CA ASP A 86 -21.54 16.95 10.16
C ASP A 86 -22.54 15.83 9.88
N ALA A 87 -23.11 15.80 8.68
CA ALA A 87 -24.02 14.75 8.23
C ALA A 87 -23.30 13.65 7.44
N LEU A 88 -22.01 13.76 7.19
CA LEU A 88 -21.24 12.69 6.57
C LEU A 88 -21.00 11.57 7.57
N CYS A 89 -21.17 10.32 7.12
CA CYS A 89 -20.73 9.15 7.88
C CYS A 89 -19.20 9.12 8.01
N ASP A 90 -18.70 8.33 8.92
CA ASP A 90 -17.26 8.29 9.23
C ASP A 90 -16.42 7.94 8.01
N THR A 91 -16.80 6.94 7.23
CA THR A 91 -16.13 6.60 5.97
C THR A 91 -16.00 7.81 5.05
N CYS A 92 -17.09 8.58 4.83
CA CYS A 92 -17.06 9.76 3.96
C CYS A 92 -16.29 10.95 4.56
N ARG A 93 -16.31 11.09 5.88
CA ARG A 93 -15.67 12.20 6.60
C ARG A 93 -14.17 12.00 6.77
N LEU A 94 -13.76 10.76 7.03
CA LEU A 94 -12.37 10.43 7.33
C LEU A 94 -11.55 10.20 6.06
N TYR A 95 -12.09 9.53 5.04
CA TYR A 95 -11.34 9.23 3.83
C TYR A 95 -10.66 10.48 3.22
N PRO A 96 -9.40 10.42 2.83
CA PRO A 96 -8.50 9.26 2.77
C PRO A 96 -7.69 9.03 4.06
N ARG A 97 -8.11 9.58 5.19
CA ARG A 97 -7.47 9.30 6.47
C ARG A 97 -7.85 7.91 6.91
N HIS A 98 -6.84 7.13 7.18
CA HIS A 98 -6.94 5.77 7.68
C HIS A 98 -6.33 5.71 9.08
N THR A 99 -6.88 4.88 9.94
CA THR A 99 -6.39 4.65 11.30
C THR A 99 -6.25 3.15 11.51
N GLU A 100 -5.02 2.70 11.75
CA GLU A 100 -4.76 1.39 12.29
C GLU A 100 -4.79 1.44 13.81
N GLU A 101 -5.45 0.47 14.41
CA GLU A 101 -5.68 0.42 15.84
C GLU A 101 -4.90 -0.75 16.44
N PHE A 102 -3.98 -0.43 17.34
CA PHE A 102 -3.24 -1.39 18.15
C PHE A 102 -3.42 -1.05 19.62
N GLU A 103 -3.15 -1.99 20.52
CA GLU A 103 -3.23 -1.73 21.97
C GLU A 103 -2.29 -0.57 22.36
N GLY A 104 -2.87 0.50 22.88
CA GLY A 104 -2.15 1.71 23.29
C GLY A 104 -1.68 2.62 22.16
N LEU A 105 -1.90 2.26 20.88
CA LEU A 105 -1.44 3.03 19.72
C LEU A 105 -2.51 3.15 18.64
N ARG A 106 -2.60 4.35 18.04
CA ARG A 106 -3.36 4.62 16.80
C ARG A 106 -2.40 5.15 15.75
N GLU A 107 -2.26 4.47 14.65
CA GLU A 107 -1.44 4.90 13.53
C GLU A 107 -2.31 5.54 12.46
N LEU A 108 -2.00 6.80 12.18
CA LEU A 108 -2.76 7.60 11.23
C LEU A 108 -2.01 7.67 9.90
N SER A 109 -2.65 7.31 8.81
CA SER A 109 -2.09 7.40 7.45
C SER A 109 -3.01 8.13 6.49
N LEU A 110 -2.51 8.44 5.30
CA LEU A 110 -3.30 8.90 4.17
C LEU A 110 -3.29 7.80 3.11
N SER A 111 -4.46 7.24 2.77
CA SER A 111 -4.57 6.20 1.75
C SER A 111 -4.02 6.69 0.40
N LEU A 112 -3.11 5.93 -0.18
CA LEU A 112 -2.52 6.19 -1.50
C LEU A 112 -3.57 6.16 -2.62
N SER A 113 -4.72 5.52 -2.38
CA SER A 113 -5.84 5.43 -3.32
C SER A 113 -6.53 6.77 -3.62
N CYS A 114 -6.24 7.83 -2.85
CA CYS A 114 -6.72 9.17 -3.10
C CYS A 114 -5.73 9.98 -3.96
N PRO A 115 -6.15 10.58 -5.08
CA PRO A 115 -5.26 11.36 -5.95
C PRO A 115 -4.48 12.46 -5.24
N GLU A 116 -5.12 13.21 -4.34
CA GLU A 116 -4.44 14.28 -3.60
C GLU A 116 -3.51 13.73 -2.52
N ALA A 117 -3.87 12.63 -1.84
CA ALA A 117 -2.97 11.95 -0.91
C ALA A 117 -1.75 11.37 -1.63
N ALA A 118 -1.95 10.69 -2.76
CA ALA A 118 -0.86 10.18 -3.61
C ALA A 118 0.11 11.29 -4.01
N LYS A 119 -0.40 12.44 -4.43
CA LYS A 119 0.42 13.61 -4.76
C LYS A 119 1.22 14.10 -3.56
N ILE A 120 0.63 14.18 -2.36
CA ILE A 120 1.33 14.60 -1.13
C ILE A 120 2.45 13.62 -0.80
N ILE A 121 2.17 12.32 -0.80
CA ILE A 121 3.12 11.25 -0.50
C ILE A 121 4.28 11.28 -1.51
N LEU A 122 3.98 11.21 -2.80
CA LEU A 122 4.97 11.05 -3.86
C LEU A 122 5.78 12.34 -4.14
N SER A 123 5.24 13.50 -3.81
CA SER A 123 5.99 14.77 -3.91
C SER A 123 6.92 15.02 -2.72
N CYS A 124 6.87 14.20 -1.67
CA CYS A 124 7.73 14.31 -0.51
C CYS A 124 9.18 13.94 -0.89
N LYS A 125 10.10 14.92 -0.82
CA LYS A 125 11.53 14.72 -1.16
C LYS A 125 12.41 14.44 0.06
N GLU A 126 11.87 14.75 1.23
CA GLU A 126 12.57 14.50 2.50
C GLU A 126 12.28 13.07 2.99
N PRO A 127 13.17 12.46 3.78
CA PRO A 127 12.86 11.24 4.49
C PRO A 127 11.59 11.40 5.32
N VAL A 128 10.75 10.38 5.33
CA VAL A 128 9.53 10.36 6.13
C VAL A 128 9.90 10.38 7.61
N ARG A 129 9.27 11.27 8.36
CA ARG A 129 9.37 11.33 9.82
C ARG A 129 7.99 11.11 10.40
N PHE A 130 7.93 10.37 11.47
CA PHE A 130 6.69 10.13 12.18
C PHE A 130 6.60 11.07 13.38
N LEU A 131 5.43 11.69 13.55
CA LEU A 131 5.11 12.60 14.65
C LEU A 131 4.27 11.82 15.64
N GLU A 132 4.68 11.85 16.91
CA GLU A 132 3.98 11.17 17.99
C GLU A 132 3.29 12.18 18.89
N GLU A 133 2.07 11.84 19.33
CA GLU A 133 1.26 12.59 20.26
C GLU A 133 0.66 11.63 21.29
N GLU A 134 0.70 11.98 22.58
CA GLU A 134 0.10 11.19 23.64
C GLU A 134 -1.15 11.87 24.17
N THR A 135 -2.19 11.10 24.46
CA THR A 135 -3.44 11.55 25.10
C THR A 135 -3.73 10.72 26.35
N ASP A 136 -4.63 11.24 27.21
CA ASP A 136 -5.11 10.52 28.40
C ASP A 136 -6.28 9.55 28.08
N GLU A 137 -6.52 9.24 26.82
CA GLU A 137 -7.55 8.28 26.41
C GLU A 137 -7.16 6.87 26.85
N GLU A 138 -8.14 6.14 27.41
CA GLU A 138 -8.00 4.73 27.79
C GLU A 138 -8.25 3.85 26.56
N ASP A 139 -7.60 2.70 26.53
CA ASP A 139 -7.79 1.67 25.52
C ASP A 139 -8.52 0.48 26.12
N ASP A 140 -9.31 -0.19 25.32
CA ASP A 140 -10.08 -1.38 25.73
C ASP A 140 -9.81 -2.49 24.67
N PHE A 141 -8.62 -3.05 24.74
CA PHE A 141 -8.23 -4.18 23.91
C PHE A 141 -8.30 -5.48 24.74
N ASP A 142 -9.12 -6.42 24.28
CA ASP A 142 -9.14 -7.79 24.77
C ASP A 142 -8.20 -8.65 23.89
N GLU A 143 -7.25 -9.36 24.47
CA GLU A 143 -6.40 -10.35 23.81
C GLU A 143 -5.47 -9.77 22.70
N PHE A 144 -4.49 -8.97 23.06
CA PHE A 144 -3.47 -8.44 22.15
C PHE A 144 -2.08 -9.01 22.45
N ASP A 145 -1.36 -9.49 21.42
CA ASP A 145 0.03 -9.95 21.59
C ASP A 145 1.00 -8.77 21.60
N PHE A 146 1.11 -8.14 22.76
CA PHE A 146 2.01 -7.01 22.96
C PHE A 146 3.50 -7.36 22.73
N MET A 147 3.91 -8.60 22.99
CA MET A 147 5.30 -9.00 22.79
C MET A 147 5.64 -9.10 21.31
N MET A 148 4.75 -9.68 20.51
CA MET A 148 4.89 -9.72 19.07
C MET A 148 4.83 -8.31 18.50
N PHE A 149 3.85 -7.51 18.91
CA PHE A 149 3.70 -6.14 18.44
C PHE A 149 4.95 -5.29 18.68
N SER A 150 5.52 -5.34 19.88
CA SER A 150 6.76 -4.61 20.21
C SER A 150 7.92 -5.01 19.28
N ARG A 151 8.05 -6.30 18.98
CA ARG A 151 9.07 -6.77 18.01
C ARG A 151 8.79 -6.31 16.58
N LEU A 152 7.52 -6.22 16.20
CA LEU A 152 7.14 -5.67 14.88
C LEU A 152 7.45 -4.18 14.79
N GLU A 153 7.20 -3.39 15.86
CA GLU A 153 7.61 -1.97 15.91
C GLU A 153 9.14 -1.84 15.75
N ASP A 154 9.92 -2.60 16.54
CA ASP A 154 11.39 -2.59 16.44
C ASP A 154 11.89 -3.02 15.06
N THR A 155 11.27 -4.04 14.47
CA THR A 155 11.60 -4.51 13.11
C THR A 155 11.30 -3.42 12.08
N ARG A 156 10.13 -2.80 12.17
CA ARG A 156 9.74 -1.71 11.27
C ARG A 156 10.68 -0.50 11.35
N ASP A 157 11.18 -0.19 12.53
CA ASP A 157 12.17 0.88 12.70
C ASP A 157 13.49 0.55 11.99
N VAL A 158 13.94 -0.71 12.04
CA VAL A 158 15.08 -1.19 11.25
C VAL A 158 14.78 -1.10 9.76
N LEU A 159 13.60 -1.56 9.30
CA LEU A 159 13.17 -1.44 7.91
C LEU A 159 13.19 0.03 7.45
N PHE A 160 12.63 0.95 8.22
CA PHE A 160 12.63 2.38 7.88
C PHE A 160 14.04 2.96 7.80
N SER A 161 14.91 2.57 8.71
CA SER A 161 16.31 3.00 8.70
C SER A 161 17.03 2.56 7.42
N VAL A 162 16.83 1.31 6.99
CA VAL A 162 17.41 0.75 5.76
C VAL A 162 16.77 1.38 4.52
N LEU A 163 15.43 1.45 4.47
CA LEU A 163 14.70 1.98 3.31
C LEU A 163 15.02 3.45 3.01
N GLN A 164 15.36 4.23 4.02
CA GLN A 164 15.70 5.65 3.88
C GLN A 164 17.20 5.92 3.76
N ASP A 165 18.06 4.91 3.74
CA ASP A 165 19.50 5.10 3.47
C ASP A 165 19.78 5.30 1.97
N ARG A 166 19.72 6.55 1.54
CA ARG A 166 19.95 6.97 0.15
C ARG A 166 21.39 6.79 -0.35
N ASN A 167 22.32 6.36 0.51
CA ASN A 167 23.66 5.96 0.07
C ASN A 167 23.65 4.56 -0.57
N LEU A 168 22.65 3.75 -0.27
CA LEU A 168 22.45 2.44 -0.86
C LEU A 168 21.48 2.53 -2.07
N PRO A 169 21.72 1.79 -3.16
CA PRO A 169 20.74 1.63 -4.22
C PRO A 169 19.42 1.08 -3.68
N LEU A 170 18.29 1.54 -4.22
CA LEU A 170 16.95 1.08 -3.78
C LEU A 170 16.81 -0.44 -3.81
N THR A 171 17.35 -1.10 -4.84
CA THR A 171 17.35 -2.57 -4.98
C THR A 171 18.05 -3.30 -3.82
N ILE A 172 19.14 -2.74 -3.29
CA ILE A 172 19.84 -3.30 -2.12
C ILE A 172 19.01 -3.07 -0.85
N ARG A 173 18.39 -1.89 -0.71
CA ARG A 173 17.50 -1.58 0.42
C ARG A 173 16.32 -2.55 0.47
N MET A 174 15.67 -2.79 -0.67
CA MET A 174 14.57 -3.73 -0.80
C MET A 174 15.00 -5.17 -0.46
N ALA A 175 16.10 -5.65 -1.04
CA ALA A 175 16.61 -6.99 -0.78
C ALA A 175 17.02 -7.20 0.70
N ALA A 176 17.52 -6.15 1.37
CA ALA A 176 17.83 -6.22 2.80
C ALA A 176 16.56 -6.37 3.64
N CYS A 177 15.51 -5.62 3.31
CA CYS A 177 14.22 -5.71 3.98
C CYS A 177 13.55 -7.08 3.75
N GLU A 178 13.54 -7.57 2.50
CA GLU A 178 13.03 -8.90 2.12
C GLU A 178 13.73 -9.99 2.93
N GLN A 179 15.05 -10.01 2.96
CA GLN A 179 15.82 -11.00 3.71
C GLN A 179 15.54 -10.95 5.22
N LEU A 180 15.37 -9.76 5.78
CA LEU A 180 15.05 -9.60 7.20
C LEU A 180 13.67 -10.18 7.52
N ALA A 181 12.65 -9.88 6.73
CA ALA A 181 11.30 -10.38 6.95
C ALA A 181 11.18 -11.89 6.71
N GLU A 182 11.86 -12.45 5.70
CA GLU A 182 11.94 -13.89 5.45
C GLU A 182 12.55 -14.62 6.66
N ARG A 183 13.67 -14.13 7.20
CA ARG A 183 14.32 -14.73 8.37
C ARG A 183 13.48 -14.57 9.64
N TYR A 184 12.77 -13.47 9.78
CA TYR A 184 11.82 -13.25 10.87
C TYR A 184 10.72 -14.31 10.82
N GLN A 185 10.08 -14.49 9.66
CA GLN A 185 9.02 -15.48 9.46
C GLN A 185 9.49 -16.90 9.79
N ILE A 186 10.68 -17.29 9.31
CA ILE A 186 11.30 -18.60 9.61
C ILE A 186 11.50 -18.77 11.13
N CYS A 187 11.93 -17.73 11.85
CA CYS A 187 12.08 -17.81 13.30
C CYS A 187 10.73 -18.04 14.02
N MET A 188 9.66 -17.42 13.55
CA MET A 188 8.32 -17.65 14.10
C MET A 188 7.86 -19.09 13.86
N GLU A 189 7.93 -19.57 12.63
CA GLU A 189 7.47 -20.92 12.25
C GLU A 189 8.24 -22.04 12.94
N GLU A 190 9.52 -21.81 13.25
CA GLU A 190 10.36 -22.79 13.94
C GLU A 190 10.33 -22.64 15.48
N GLY A 191 9.52 -21.72 16.04
CA GLY A 191 9.43 -21.45 17.46
C GLY A 191 10.73 -20.87 18.05
N ARG A 192 11.44 -20.06 17.26
CA ARG A 192 12.71 -19.42 17.61
C ARG A 192 12.61 -17.90 17.70
N GLU A 193 11.48 -17.38 18.17
CA GLU A 193 11.21 -15.94 18.26
C GLU A 193 12.25 -15.21 19.13
N PHE A 194 12.94 -15.92 20.02
CA PHE A 194 14.03 -15.36 20.83
C PHE A 194 15.28 -14.98 20.00
N GLU A 195 15.40 -15.46 18.76
CA GLU A 195 16.50 -15.11 17.84
C GLU A 195 16.21 -13.85 17.02
N ILE A 196 14.97 -13.33 17.05
CA ILE A 196 14.57 -12.15 16.24
C ILE A 196 15.39 -10.92 16.66
N ASP A 197 15.61 -10.71 17.96
CA ASP A 197 16.41 -9.59 18.44
C ASP A 197 17.86 -9.65 17.90
N ASP A 198 18.44 -10.85 17.78
CA ASP A 198 19.78 -11.05 17.22
C ASP A 198 19.78 -10.74 15.70
N LEU A 199 18.69 -11.09 14.97
CA LEU A 199 18.53 -10.74 13.54
C LEU A 199 18.51 -9.23 13.33
N LEU A 200 17.73 -8.52 14.15
CA LEU A 200 17.64 -7.06 14.07
C LEU A 200 18.99 -6.41 14.35
N GLN A 201 19.68 -6.84 15.40
CA GLN A 201 21.02 -6.35 15.74
C GLN A 201 22.05 -6.65 14.66
N GLU A 202 21.98 -7.79 13.97
CA GLU A 202 22.84 -8.13 12.84
C GLU A 202 22.61 -7.18 11.68
N CYS A 203 21.36 -6.96 11.28
CA CYS A 203 20.99 -6.04 10.21
C CYS A 203 21.45 -4.60 10.52
N GLU A 204 21.14 -4.09 11.71
CA GLU A 204 21.55 -2.76 12.17
C GLU A 204 23.07 -2.60 12.22
N ARG A 205 23.80 -3.64 12.64
CA ARG A 205 25.26 -3.63 12.66
C ARG A 205 25.82 -3.46 11.26
N HIS A 206 25.39 -4.29 10.29
CA HIS A 206 25.86 -4.21 8.91
C HIS A 206 25.49 -2.87 8.27
N HIS A 207 24.30 -2.35 8.58
CA HIS A 207 23.87 -1.03 8.13
C HIS A 207 24.78 0.08 8.68
N ARG A 208 24.98 0.12 9.99
CA ARG A 208 25.82 1.13 10.68
C ARG A 208 27.28 1.07 10.27
N GLU A 209 27.81 -0.14 10.01
CA GLU A 209 29.21 -0.36 9.59
C GLU A 209 29.41 -0.09 8.09
N GLY A 210 28.32 0.12 7.31
CA GLY A 210 28.35 0.33 5.87
C GLY A 210 28.69 -0.93 5.07
N THR A 211 28.48 -2.11 5.66
CA THR A 211 28.76 -3.43 5.06
C THR A 211 27.47 -4.15 4.61
N LEU A 212 26.32 -3.49 4.71
CA LEU A 212 25.02 -4.10 4.39
C LEU A 212 24.94 -4.57 2.92
N ARG A 213 25.52 -3.81 1.99
CA ARG A 213 25.55 -4.16 0.58
C ARG A 213 26.29 -5.48 0.33
N GLU A 214 27.48 -5.62 0.91
CA GLU A 214 28.31 -6.82 0.80
C GLU A 214 27.60 -8.01 1.44
N PHE A 215 27.05 -7.84 2.63
CA PHE A 215 26.29 -8.86 3.37
C PHE A 215 25.12 -9.39 2.54
N ILE A 216 24.29 -8.49 1.99
CA ILE A 216 23.13 -8.90 1.15
C ILE A 216 23.61 -9.55 -0.15
N SER A 217 24.64 -9.01 -0.81
CA SER A 217 25.14 -9.58 -2.06
C SER A 217 25.72 -11.00 -1.88
N GLU A 218 26.38 -11.28 -0.76
CA GLU A 218 26.87 -12.62 -0.41
C GLU A 218 25.72 -13.59 -0.20
N SER A 219 24.71 -13.21 0.60
CA SER A 219 23.53 -14.03 0.87
C SER A 219 22.74 -14.37 -0.40
N LEU A 220 22.50 -13.38 -1.28
CA LEU A 220 21.81 -13.60 -2.55
C LEU A 220 22.61 -14.50 -3.49
N SER A 221 23.94 -14.36 -3.51
CA SER A 221 24.84 -15.21 -4.31
C SER A 221 24.79 -16.66 -3.86
N GLU A 222 24.68 -16.92 -2.55
CA GLU A 222 24.49 -18.27 -1.99
C GLU A 222 23.16 -18.90 -2.43
N LYS A 223 22.11 -18.09 -2.55
CA LYS A 223 20.80 -18.48 -3.09
C LYS A 223 20.78 -18.58 -4.63
N GLY A 224 21.85 -18.20 -5.33
CA GLY A 224 21.93 -18.17 -6.79
C GLY A 224 21.12 -17.05 -7.44
N VAL A 225 20.78 -16.02 -6.68
CA VAL A 225 20.03 -14.83 -7.11
C VAL A 225 20.99 -13.66 -7.33
N ASP A 226 20.86 -12.95 -8.44
CA ASP A 226 21.62 -11.72 -8.67
C ASP A 226 20.87 -10.55 -8.01
N ALA A 227 21.53 -9.87 -7.07
CA ALA A 227 20.99 -8.67 -6.40
C ALA A 227 20.58 -7.53 -7.37
N ALA A 228 21.11 -7.56 -8.60
CA ALA A 228 20.71 -6.63 -9.66
C ALA A 228 19.43 -7.06 -10.40
N SER A 229 18.96 -8.29 -10.25
CA SER A 229 17.80 -8.83 -10.95
C SER A 229 16.51 -8.62 -10.14
N PHE A 230 16.15 -7.37 -9.92
CA PHE A 230 14.84 -6.99 -9.38
C PHE A 230 13.68 -7.42 -10.30
N HIS A 231 13.98 -7.69 -11.55
CA HIS A 231 13.05 -8.11 -12.58
C HIS A 231 13.30 -9.58 -12.93
N GLN A 232 12.41 -10.44 -12.54
CA GLN A 232 12.38 -11.85 -12.94
C GLN A 232 11.16 -12.06 -13.84
N TRP A 233 11.36 -11.96 -15.15
CA TRP A 233 10.29 -11.97 -16.15
C TRP A 233 9.27 -13.12 -15.98
N GLU A 234 9.73 -14.31 -15.65
CA GLU A 234 8.88 -15.46 -15.41
C GLU A 234 7.96 -15.24 -14.21
N TRP A 235 8.49 -14.77 -13.11
CA TRP A 235 7.73 -14.51 -11.88
C TRP A 235 6.73 -13.38 -12.05
N GLN A 236 7.14 -12.28 -12.63
CA GLN A 236 6.24 -11.14 -12.89
C GLN A 236 5.11 -11.52 -13.87
N LYS A 237 5.35 -12.49 -14.75
CA LYS A 237 4.30 -13.01 -15.62
C LYS A 237 3.27 -13.85 -14.84
N GLU A 238 3.68 -14.59 -13.82
CA GLU A 238 2.80 -15.30 -12.88
C GLU A 238 2.05 -14.30 -11.98
N GLU A 239 2.77 -13.32 -11.41
CA GLU A 239 2.19 -12.23 -10.64
C GLU A 239 1.11 -11.46 -11.41
N LEU A 240 1.31 -11.23 -12.72
CA LEU A 240 0.30 -10.58 -13.56
C LEU A 240 -1.00 -11.42 -13.63
N GLN A 241 -0.91 -12.74 -13.60
CA GLN A 241 -2.11 -13.59 -13.56
C GLN A 241 -2.85 -13.48 -12.22
N VAL A 242 -2.12 -13.28 -11.12
CA VAL A 242 -2.73 -12.98 -9.82
C VAL A 242 -3.49 -11.66 -9.89
N LEU A 243 -2.87 -10.61 -10.42
CA LEU A 243 -3.55 -9.31 -10.62
C LEU A 243 -4.80 -9.42 -11.52
N TYR A 244 -4.77 -10.29 -12.53
CA TYR A 244 -5.96 -10.59 -13.34
C TYR A 244 -7.03 -11.36 -12.56
N GLY A 245 -6.67 -12.11 -11.54
CA GLY A 245 -7.60 -12.87 -10.69
C GLY A 245 -8.35 -12.02 -9.67
N LEU A 246 -7.85 -10.84 -9.31
CA LEU A 246 -8.46 -9.95 -8.33
C LEU A 246 -9.79 -9.36 -8.81
N GLU A 247 -10.65 -8.99 -7.88
CA GLU A 247 -11.89 -8.27 -8.19
C GLU A 247 -11.59 -6.94 -8.91
N ARG A 248 -12.40 -6.61 -9.90
CA ARG A 248 -12.30 -5.33 -10.63
C ARG A 248 -13.18 -4.27 -10.00
N LEU A 249 -12.58 -3.31 -9.33
CA LEU A 249 -13.29 -2.16 -8.80
C LEU A 249 -13.56 -1.10 -9.89
N ARG A 250 -12.64 -0.96 -10.84
CA ARG A 250 -12.75 -0.02 -11.96
C ARG A 250 -12.55 -0.73 -13.31
N PRO A 251 -13.49 -0.60 -14.26
CA PRO A 251 -13.35 -1.22 -15.60
C PRO A 251 -12.10 -0.76 -16.35
N GLU A 252 -11.62 0.47 -16.08
CA GLU A 252 -10.45 1.04 -16.72
C GLU A 252 -9.15 0.34 -16.30
N TRP A 253 -9.18 -0.38 -15.16
CA TRP A 253 -8.01 -1.12 -14.67
C TRP A 253 -7.61 -2.27 -15.61
N ASP A 254 -8.56 -2.90 -16.27
CA ASP A 254 -8.28 -3.92 -17.28
C ASP A 254 -7.34 -3.39 -18.37
N GLN A 255 -7.46 -2.10 -18.76
CA GLN A 255 -6.59 -1.50 -19.77
C GLN A 255 -5.14 -1.38 -19.28
N VAL A 256 -4.93 -1.19 -17.99
CA VAL A 256 -3.58 -1.12 -17.39
C VAL A 256 -2.94 -2.51 -17.40
N LEU A 257 -3.69 -3.54 -16.99
CA LEU A 257 -3.22 -4.93 -17.02
C LEU A 257 -2.95 -5.42 -18.46
N ASP A 258 -3.89 -5.17 -19.38
CA ASP A 258 -3.73 -5.51 -20.81
C ASP A 258 -2.53 -4.77 -21.42
N GLY A 259 -2.26 -3.55 -20.97
CA GLY A 259 -1.07 -2.80 -21.35
C GLY A 259 0.21 -3.51 -20.91
N ALA A 260 0.27 -3.96 -19.65
CA ALA A 260 1.41 -4.71 -19.12
C ALA A 260 1.62 -6.01 -19.90
N GLU A 261 0.56 -6.80 -20.09
CA GLU A 261 0.65 -8.03 -20.86
C GLU A 261 1.20 -7.75 -22.27
N ARG A 262 0.63 -6.78 -22.99
CA ARG A 262 0.97 -6.46 -24.37
C ARG A 262 2.41 -5.98 -24.54
N TRP A 263 2.85 -5.06 -23.69
CA TRP A 263 4.16 -4.43 -23.84
C TRP A 263 5.31 -5.19 -23.21
N LEU A 264 5.05 -5.92 -22.12
CA LEU A 264 6.11 -6.51 -21.32
C LEU A 264 6.12 -8.05 -21.36
N TYR A 265 4.95 -8.70 -21.46
CA TYR A 265 4.85 -10.14 -21.25
C TYR A 265 4.37 -10.95 -22.45
N GLN A 266 3.84 -10.31 -23.50
CA GLN A 266 3.44 -10.99 -24.74
C GLN A 266 4.63 -11.33 -25.64
N GLY A 267 5.73 -10.57 -25.51
CA GLY A 267 6.98 -10.77 -26.25
C GLY A 267 7.90 -11.82 -25.61
N SER A 268 9.18 -11.76 -25.98
CA SER A 268 10.20 -12.61 -25.39
C SER A 268 10.84 -11.97 -24.15
N LYS A 269 11.48 -12.80 -23.32
CA LYS A 269 12.27 -12.36 -22.16
C LYS A 269 13.34 -11.35 -22.54
N GLU A 270 13.99 -11.54 -23.69
CA GLU A 270 15.02 -10.64 -24.20
C GLU A 270 14.45 -9.25 -24.57
N GLU A 271 13.23 -9.22 -25.12
CA GLU A 271 12.53 -7.96 -25.43
C GLU A 271 12.16 -7.23 -24.14
N TYR A 272 11.66 -7.92 -23.15
CA TYR A 272 11.35 -7.35 -21.83
C TYR A 272 12.59 -6.71 -21.23
N PHE A 273 13.71 -7.44 -21.10
CA PHE A 273 14.93 -6.90 -20.50
C PHE A 273 15.49 -5.71 -21.29
N LYS A 274 15.34 -5.71 -22.63
CA LYS A 274 15.73 -4.58 -23.43
C LYS A 274 14.91 -3.32 -23.14
N ILE A 275 13.59 -3.47 -22.94
CA ILE A 275 12.71 -2.37 -22.53
C ILE A 275 13.11 -1.84 -21.18
N CYS A 276 13.27 -2.71 -20.17
CA CYS A 276 13.68 -2.35 -18.83
C CYS A 276 15.05 -1.67 -18.82
N GLU A 277 16.03 -2.19 -19.56
CA GLU A 277 17.37 -1.60 -19.67
C GLU A 277 17.31 -0.19 -20.31
N GLU A 278 16.47 0.01 -21.31
CA GLU A 278 16.29 1.31 -21.94
C GLU A 278 15.62 2.31 -20.97
N PHE A 279 14.61 1.87 -20.24
CA PHE A 279 13.96 2.66 -19.20
C PHE A 279 14.95 3.05 -18.09
N HIS A 280 15.71 2.09 -17.57
CA HIS A 280 16.70 2.33 -16.50
C HIS A 280 17.89 3.21 -16.94
N ARG A 281 18.19 3.28 -18.25
CA ARG A 281 19.15 4.28 -18.74
C ARG A 281 18.63 5.71 -18.60
N MET A 282 17.29 5.90 -18.58
CA MET A 282 16.68 7.22 -18.41
C MET A 282 16.38 7.58 -16.96
N TYR A 283 15.98 6.59 -16.14
CA TYR A 283 15.49 6.80 -14.77
C TYR A 283 16.29 6.03 -13.70
N GLY A 284 17.12 5.07 -14.06
CA GLY A 284 17.90 4.23 -13.14
C GLY A 284 19.20 4.87 -12.64
N ALA A 285 20.03 4.06 -12.01
CA ALA A 285 21.20 4.43 -11.20
C ALA A 285 22.25 5.34 -11.89
N LEU A 286 22.30 5.33 -13.23
CA LEU A 286 23.26 6.14 -14.01
C LEU A 286 22.64 7.37 -14.68
N SER A 287 21.36 7.63 -14.44
CA SER A 287 20.63 8.74 -15.07
C SER A 287 20.66 10.02 -14.23
N SER A 288 20.33 11.15 -14.87
CA SER A 288 20.10 12.41 -14.16
C SER A 288 18.81 12.44 -13.35
N HIS A 289 17.91 11.46 -13.55
CA HIS A 289 16.64 11.30 -12.83
C HIS A 289 16.69 10.22 -11.75
N LYS A 290 17.88 9.68 -11.45
CA LYS A 290 18.06 8.62 -10.44
C LYS A 290 17.45 8.99 -9.10
N GLU A 291 17.77 10.19 -8.58
CA GLU A 291 17.30 10.62 -7.27
C GLU A 291 15.78 10.72 -7.23
N GLU A 292 15.14 11.20 -8.30
CA GLU A 292 13.69 11.27 -8.40
C GLU A 292 13.06 9.88 -8.40
N TRP A 293 13.64 8.95 -9.17
CA TRP A 293 13.15 7.58 -9.30
C TRP A 293 13.31 6.78 -8.01
N GLU A 294 14.51 6.82 -7.39
CA GLU A 294 14.74 6.15 -6.12
C GLU A 294 13.92 6.75 -4.98
N ASN A 295 13.70 8.07 -4.99
CA ASN A 295 12.82 8.71 -4.01
C ASN A 295 11.36 8.29 -4.16
N LEU A 296 10.86 8.11 -5.38
CA LEU A 296 9.50 7.59 -5.61
C LEU A 296 9.33 6.19 -5.02
N GLY A 297 10.27 5.29 -5.30
CA GLY A 297 10.25 3.95 -4.73
C GLY A 297 10.35 3.95 -3.21
N GLU A 298 11.21 4.81 -2.65
CA GLU A 298 11.32 4.99 -1.20
C GLU A 298 9.99 5.45 -0.58
N GLN A 299 9.33 6.47 -1.14
CA GLN A 299 8.06 6.98 -0.59
C GLN A 299 6.94 5.94 -0.66
N LEU A 300 6.86 5.17 -1.75
CA LEU A 300 5.91 4.07 -1.87
C LEU A 300 6.18 2.97 -0.84
N LEU A 301 7.44 2.53 -0.69
CA LEU A 301 7.81 1.53 0.31
C LEU A 301 7.50 2.00 1.72
N MET A 302 7.87 3.23 2.06
CA MET A 302 7.56 3.82 3.36
C MET A 302 6.06 3.85 3.63
N PHE A 303 5.25 4.15 2.61
CA PHE A 303 3.79 4.14 2.72
C PHE A 303 3.27 2.73 3.01
N PHE A 304 3.61 1.74 2.19
CA PHE A 304 3.09 0.37 2.34
C PHE A 304 3.58 -0.29 3.63
N VAL A 305 4.87 -0.14 3.98
CA VAL A 305 5.41 -0.71 5.22
C VAL A 305 4.78 -0.04 6.46
N TYR A 306 4.57 1.27 6.45
CA TYR A 306 3.92 1.96 7.56
C TYR A 306 2.47 1.52 7.74
N THR A 307 1.74 1.39 6.64
CA THR A 307 0.29 1.11 6.68
C THR A 307 0.00 -0.35 7.01
N TYR A 308 0.82 -1.32 6.53
CA TYR A 308 0.43 -2.73 6.58
C TYR A 308 1.31 -3.62 7.45
N PHE A 309 2.59 -3.28 7.65
CA PHE A 309 3.56 -4.22 8.23
C PHE A 309 3.19 -4.70 9.64
N CYS A 310 2.81 -3.80 10.54
CA CYS A 310 2.47 -4.17 11.91
C CYS A 310 1.13 -4.90 12.04
N GLY A 311 0.30 -4.93 10.99
CA GLY A 311 -0.89 -5.79 10.91
C GLY A 311 -0.59 -7.27 11.04
N ALA A 312 0.68 -7.68 10.85
CA ALA A 312 1.14 -9.04 11.12
C ALA A 312 0.90 -9.52 12.56
N VAL A 313 0.62 -8.61 13.51
CA VAL A 313 0.23 -8.98 14.88
C VAL A 313 -1.09 -9.74 14.96
N TYR A 314 -1.92 -9.64 13.92
CA TYR A 314 -3.24 -10.27 13.87
C TYR A 314 -3.28 -11.59 13.09
N ASP A 315 -2.26 -11.85 12.25
CA ASP A 315 -2.27 -13.00 11.32
C ASP A 315 -0.94 -13.76 11.26
N ASP A 316 0.09 -13.32 11.98
CA ASP A 316 1.44 -13.91 12.01
C ASP A 316 2.17 -13.89 10.64
N MET A 317 1.67 -13.13 9.65
CA MET A 317 2.17 -13.14 8.27
C MET A 317 3.18 -12.00 8.00
N VAL A 318 4.28 -11.96 8.76
CA VAL A 318 5.29 -10.89 8.71
C VAL A 318 5.93 -10.75 7.32
N CYS A 319 6.27 -11.88 6.71
CA CYS A 319 6.91 -11.90 5.39
C CYS A 319 5.94 -11.37 4.32
N SER A 320 4.69 -11.83 4.29
CA SER A 320 3.72 -11.38 3.28
C SER A 320 3.36 -9.90 3.41
N LYS A 321 3.31 -9.34 4.62
CA LYS A 321 3.11 -7.88 4.81
C LYS A 321 4.23 -7.05 4.19
N LEU A 322 5.48 -7.49 4.31
CA LEU A 322 6.58 -6.81 3.61
C LEU A 322 6.54 -7.09 2.11
N GLU A 323 6.29 -8.33 1.70
CA GLU A 323 6.21 -8.68 0.28
C GLU A 323 5.09 -7.92 -0.43
N LEU A 324 3.98 -7.63 0.23
CA LEU A 324 2.94 -6.74 -0.29
C LEU A 324 3.50 -5.35 -0.65
N ALA A 325 4.37 -4.79 0.18
CA ALA A 325 5.02 -3.50 -0.10
C ALA A 325 5.97 -3.61 -1.30
N LEU A 326 6.81 -4.64 -1.34
CA LEU A 326 7.77 -4.87 -2.42
C LEU A 326 7.06 -5.16 -3.76
N PHE A 327 6.05 -6.02 -3.75
CA PHE A 327 5.19 -6.35 -4.89
C PHE A 327 4.50 -5.10 -5.44
N SER A 328 3.88 -4.31 -4.55
CA SER A 328 3.16 -3.11 -4.94
C SER A 328 4.07 -2.09 -5.63
N VAL A 329 5.26 -1.85 -5.07
CA VAL A 329 6.22 -0.93 -5.67
C VAL A 329 6.73 -1.45 -7.00
N ARG A 330 7.03 -2.75 -7.11
CA ARG A 330 7.47 -3.40 -8.35
C ARG A 330 6.39 -3.26 -9.44
N TRP A 331 5.12 -3.54 -9.13
CA TRP A 331 4.03 -3.45 -10.12
C TRP A 331 3.69 -2.02 -10.51
N ILE A 332 3.72 -1.07 -9.58
CA ILE A 332 3.59 0.35 -9.95
C ILE A 332 4.71 0.73 -10.93
N GLN A 333 5.94 0.27 -10.71
CA GLN A 333 7.07 0.52 -11.62
C GLN A 333 6.87 -0.14 -13.00
N GLU A 334 6.38 -1.38 -13.06
CA GLU A 334 6.06 -2.05 -14.33
C GLU A 334 4.98 -1.28 -15.13
N PHE A 335 3.92 -0.83 -14.47
CA PHE A 335 2.90 0.01 -15.11
C PHE A 335 3.45 1.36 -15.58
N LEU A 336 4.41 1.93 -14.87
CA LEU A 336 5.09 3.15 -15.29
C LEU A 336 5.98 2.92 -16.52
N ILE A 337 6.63 1.76 -16.65
CA ILE A 337 7.37 1.37 -17.86
C ILE A 337 6.41 1.27 -19.04
N VAL A 338 5.25 0.65 -18.86
CA VAL A 338 4.19 0.59 -19.90
C VAL A 338 3.73 1.98 -20.31
N ARG A 339 3.38 2.83 -19.35
CA ARG A 339 2.96 4.21 -19.59
C ARG A 339 4.04 5.01 -20.34
N TRP A 340 5.29 4.83 -19.96
CA TRP A 340 6.43 5.44 -20.66
C TRP A 340 6.52 4.99 -22.13
N MET A 341 6.32 3.70 -22.41
CA MET A 341 6.30 3.19 -23.79
C MET A 341 5.14 3.79 -24.58
N GLU A 342 3.93 3.81 -24.03
CA GLU A 342 2.73 4.35 -24.66
C GLU A 342 2.84 5.85 -24.94
N ASN A 343 3.48 6.61 -24.07
CA ASN A 343 3.70 8.04 -24.20
C ASN A 343 4.93 8.40 -25.06
N GLY A 344 5.44 7.48 -25.86
CA GLY A 344 6.60 7.71 -26.73
C GLY A 344 7.88 8.01 -25.95
N LYS A 345 8.11 7.25 -24.88
CA LYS A 345 9.26 7.29 -23.98
C LYS A 345 9.35 8.57 -23.13
N LYS A 346 8.20 9.03 -22.67
CA LYS A 346 8.08 10.15 -21.73
C LYS A 346 7.24 9.74 -20.56
N LEU A 347 7.65 10.17 -19.37
CA LEU A 347 6.94 9.98 -18.12
C LEU A 347 6.87 11.32 -17.38
N SER A 348 5.68 11.70 -16.94
CA SER A 348 5.44 12.87 -16.13
C SER A 348 5.16 12.48 -14.67
N MET A 349 5.30 13.41 -13.73
CA MET A 349 4.89 13.16 -12.34
C MET A 349 3.40 12.85 -12.22
N GLN A 350 2.58 13.43 -13.09
CA GLN A 350 1.14 13.12 -13.14
C GLN A 350 0.87 11.66 -13.52
N ASP A 351 1.66 11.06 -14.43
CA ASP A 351 1.56 9.63 -14.76
C ASP A 351 1.90 8.76 -13.55
N VAL A 352 2.92 9.16 -12.78
CA VAL A 352 3.33 8.46 -11.55
C VAL A 352 2.23 8.52 -10.50
N GLU A 353 1.71 9.72 -10.22
CA GLU A 353 0.61 9.92 -9.28
C GLU A 353 -0.62 9.10 -9.70
N GLU A 354 -1.00 9.17 -10.99
CA GLU A 354 -2.19 8.48 -11.51
C GLU A 354 -2.09 6.96 -11.39
N LEU A 355 -0.99 6.35 -11.81
CA LEU A 355 -0.84 4.90 -11.74
C LEU A 355 -0.73 4.41 -10.29
N SER A 356 -0.09 5.17 -9.41
CA SER A 356 0.02 4.81 -8.00
C SER A 356 -1.35 4.82 -7.30
N TRP A 357 -2.16 5.88 -7.44
CA TRP A 357 -3.47 5.89 -6.78
C TRP A 357 -4.48 4.93 -7.43
N ARG A 358 -4.35 4.65 -8.74
CA ARG A 358 -5.19 3.63 -9.40
C ARG A 358 -4.87 2.23 -8.89
N TYR A 359 -3.59 1.88 -8.80
CA TYR A 359 -3.14 0.61 -8.21
C TYR A 359 -3.65 0.46 -6.78
N ALA A 360 -3.33 1.43 -5.93
CA ALA A 360 -3.75 1.41 -4.54
C ALA A 360 -5.28 1.29 -4.39
N ARG A 361 -6.05 1.89 -5.29
CA ARG A 361 -7.50 1.82 -5.26
C ARG A 361 -8.04 0.42 -5.55
N GLU A 362 -7.44 -0.31 -6.48
CA GLU A 362 -7.83 -1.70 -6.75
C GLU A 362 -7.47 -2.65 -5.60
N ILE A 363 -6.44 -2.33 -4.80
CA ILE A 363 -6.00 -3.14 -3.67
C ILE A 363 -6.65 -2.68 -2.36
N GLU A 364 -6.56 -1.40 -1.99
CA GLU A 364 -6.99 -0.88 -0.67
C GLU A 364 -8.52 -0.76 -0.50
N HIS A 365 -9.31 -0.76 -1.59
CA HIS A 365 -10.77 -0.62 -1.51
C HIS A 365 -11.52 -1.95 -1.62
N SER A 366 -10.83 -3.06 -1.56
CA SER A 366 -11.39 -4.41 -1.53
C SER A 366 -10.59 -5.26 -0.55
N ASP A 367 -11.19 -5.61 0.56
CA ASP A 367 -10.59 -6.52 1.54
C ASP A 367 -10.31 -7.88 0.90
N ASP A 368 -11.19 -8.34 -0.01
CA ASP A 368 -10.99 -9.58 -0.76
C ASP A 368 -9.74 -9.53 -1.63
N ASN A 369 -9.45 -8.39 -2.28
CA ASN A 369 -8.23 -8.23 -3.09
C ASN A 369 -6.98 -8.20 -2.22
N LEU A 370 -7.02 -7.46 -1.12
CA LEU A 370 -5.89 -7.34 -0.20
C LEU A 370 -5.56 -8.70 0.41
N ASN A 371 -6.56 -9.39 0.97
CA ASN A 371 -6.40 -10.70 1.58
C ASN A 371 -5.93 -11.75 0.56
N ALA A 372 -6.53 -11.81 -0.64
CA ALA A 372 -6.13 -12.74 -1.68
C ALA A 372 -4.67 -12.53 -2.13
N LEU A 373 -4.21 -11.28 -2.15
CA LEU A 373 -2.83 -10.97 -2.49
C LEU A 373 -1.87 -11.36 -1.35
N GLU A 374 -2.22 -11.08 -0.11
CA GLU A 374 -1.42 -11.46 1.07
C GLU A 374 -1.31 -12.98 1.21
N ASP A 375 -2.41 -13.71 1.05
CA ASP A 375 -2.45 -15.17 1.07
C ASP A 375 -1.58 -15.78 -0.03
N TRP A 376 -1.65 -15.23 -1.25
CA TRP A 376 -0.82 -15.69 -2.35
C TRP A 376 0.67 -15.44 -2.07
N LEU A 377 1.03 -14.26 -1.58
CA LEU A 377 2.39 -13.90 -1.20
C LEU A 377 2.91 -14.81 -0.08
N PHE A 378 2.08 -15.09 0.93
CA PHE A 378 2.44 -16.02 2.00
C PHE A 378 2.74 -17.42 1.44
N GLY A 379 1.90 -17.95 0.56
CA GLY A 379 2.11 -19.25 -0.07
C GLY A 379 3.37 -19.35 -0.94
N MET A 380 3.87 -18.21 -1.45
CA MET A 380 5.11 -18.16 -2.25
C MET A 380 6.38 -18.18 -1.40
N TYR A 381 6.34 -17.62 -0.20
CA TYR A 381 7.51 -17.43 0.67
C TYR A 381 7.49 -18.30 1.93
N ALA A 382 6.35 -18.94 2.24
CA ALA A 382 6.29 -19.88 3.35
C ALA A 382 7.15 -21.13 3.03
N PRO A 383 7.90 -21.67 4.00
CA PRO A 383 8.65 -22.91 3.83
C PRO A 383 7.75 -24.07 3.38
N GLU A 384 8.30 -24.98 2.55
CA GLU A 384 7.56 -26.18 2.11
C GLU A 384 7.06 -26.98 3.33
N GLY A 385 5.78 -26.88 3.65
CA GLY A 385 5.13 -27.56 4.76
C GLY A 385 4.12 -26.73 5.54
N CYS A 386 4.10 -25.42 5.34
CA CYS A 386 3.14 -24.51 5.96
C CYS A 386 2.02 -24.17 4.97
N MET A 387 1.24 -25.15 4.57
CA MET A 387 -0.03 -24.91 3.89
C MET A 387 -1.07 -24.70 4.99
N LEU A 388 -1.75 -23.56 4.98
CA LEU A 388 -2.92 -23.33 5.82
C LEU A 388 -3.87 -24.52 5.62
N GLU A 389 -4.13 -25.29 6.66
CA GLU A 389 -5.16 -26.33 6.62
C GLU A 389 -6.49 -25.58 6.46
N ASP A 390 -7.14 -25.77 5.30
CA ASP A 390 -8.50 -25.27 5.04
C ASP A 390 -9.43 -25.79 6.15
N GLU A 391 -9.87 -24.93 7.07
CA GLU A 391 -10.98 -25.18 7.97
C GLU A 391 -12.31 -24.66 7.39
#